data_7055a82a106fc7115adb0658001d0cd3
#
_entry.id   7055a82a106fc7115adb0658001d0cd3
#
_cell.length_a   1.000
_cell.length_b   1.000
_cell.length_c   1.000
_cell.angle_alpha   90.00
_cell.angle_beta   90.00
_cell.angle_gamma   90.00
#
_symmetry.space_group_name_H-M   'P 1'
#
loop_
_entity.id
_entity.type
_entity.pdbx_description
1 polymer ?
#
loop_
_entity_poly.entity_id
_entity_poly.type
_entity_poly.pdbx_seq_one_letter_code
_entity_poly.pdbx_strand_id
1 'polypeptide(L)'
;MLSAGGWSVVQPNPTLAALACTALAVTGGYIALFHNLRLLVLNSLVAMVAATDSMLRLAGASDSTAAVTAFWLICFPNFSVPLIIWGMSQAVESYVQRAQQDPLTGLLNRRAFAEAVAARLVNHPAAHTCLAVMMVDLDNFKQINDTHGHAAGDRLLQAVAELLRDQSPPEAIICRAGGEEFLLAATCTPDGVAALAPPLCRSIAEHPSGITASIGTASADLGSLGAPGGGASLDELIAAADRAMYAAKRRGGNQACDFG
;
A
#
# COMPACT_ATOMS: atom_id res chain seq x y z
N MET A 1 18.19 -11.91 -20.81
CA MET A 1 18.26 -11.00 -21.97
C MET A 1 19.39 -11.36 -22.94
N LEU A 2 20.65 -11.39 -22.52
CA LEU A 2 21.79 -11.70 -23.37
C LEU A 2 21.76 -13.11 -24.00
N SER A 3 21.07 -14.08 -23.39
CA SER A 3 21.02 -15.46 -23.88
C SER A 3 20.14 -15.65 -25.12
N ALA A 4 18.93 -15.11 -25.16
CA ALA A 4 18.02 -15.28 -26.30
C ALA A 4 18.43 -14.41 -27.51
N GLY A 5 18.79 -13.14 -27.29
CA GLY A 5 19.28 -12.24 -28.35
C GLY A 5 20.67 -12.66 -28.88
N GLY A 6 21.59 -13.07 -28.00
CA GLY A 6 22.90 -13.56 -28.39
C GLY A 6 22.83 -14.90 -29.16
N TRP A 7 21.91 -15.79 -28.75
CA TRP A 7 21.72 -17.06 -29.45
C TRP A 7 21.12 -16.88 -30.85
N SER A 8 20.21 -15.93 -31.04
CA SER A 8 19.62 -15.63 -32.36
C SER A 8 20.67 -15.14 -33.38
N VAL A 9 21.68 -14.38 -32.92
CA VAL A 9 22.74 -13.88 -33.78
C VAL A 9 23.65 -15.01 -34.28
N VAL A 10 23.87 -16.06 -33.51
CA VAL A 10 24.75 -17.18 -33.81
C VAL A 10 24.06 -18.25 -34.65
N GLN A 11 22.72 -18.25 -34.72
CA GLN A 11 21.94 -19.25 -35.45
C GLN A 11 22.11 -19.12 -36.98
N PRO A 12 22.56 -20.18 -37.68
CA PRO A 12 22.68 -20.18 -39.13
C PRO A 12 21.31 -20.21 -39.84
N ASN A 13 20.25 -20.75 -39.17
CA ASN A 13 18.91 -20.82 -39.73
C ASN A 13 18.10 -19.57 -39.35
N PRO A 14 17.75 -18.70 -40.36
CA PRO A 14 17.08 -17.43 -40.07
C PRO A 14 15.69 -17.57 -39.46
N THR A 15 14.98 -18.65 -39.74
CA THR A 15 13.64 -18.89 -39.14
C THR A 15 13.73 -19.26 -37.65
N LEU A 16 14.72 -20.06 -37.26
CA LEU A 16 14.97 -20.37 -35.85
C LEU A 16 15.47 -19.14 -35.08
N ALA A 17 16.28 -18.30 -35.71
CA ALA A 17 16.73 -17.01 -35.15
C ALA A 17 15.53 -16.10 -34.87
N ALA A 18 14.60 -15.96 -35.80
CA ALA A 18 13.39 -15.16 -35.65
C ALA A 18 12.48 -15.69 -34.51
N LEU A 19 12.28 -17.00 -34.42
CA LEU A 19 11.49 -17.62 -33.32
C LEU A 19 12.13 -17.35 -31.95
N ALA A 20 13.46 -17.44 -31.83
CA ALA A 20 14.14 -17.16 -30.57
C ALA A 20 13.94 -15.70 -30.10
N CYS A 21 13.81 -14.75 -31.03
CA CYS A 21 13.57 -13.36 -30.71
C CYS A 21 12.17 -13.09 -30.08
N THR A 22 11.19 -13.97 -30.33
CA THR A 22 9.87 -13.84 -29.66
C THR A 22 9.96 -14.05 -28.16
N ALA A 23 10.95 -14.81 -27.65
CA ALA A 23 11.19 -15.01 -26.24
C ALA A 23 11.55 -13.70 -25.48
N LEU A 24 11.99 -12.66 -26.20
CA LEU A 24 12.20 -11.34 -25.62
C LEU A 24 10.92 -10.70 -25.11
N ALA A 25 9.74 -11.09 -25.63
CA ALA A 25 8.44 -10.63 -25.14
C ALA A 25 8.17 -11.11 -23.70
N VAL A 26 8.58 -12.33 -23.36
CA VAL A 26 8.46 -12.87 -21.99
C VAL A 26 9.33 -12.06 -21.02
N THR A 27 10.56 -11.74 -21.45
CA THR A 27 11.47 -10.90 -20.66
C THR A 27 10.91 -9.48 -20.49
N GLY A 28 10.30 -8.91 -21.54
CA GLY A 28 9.63 -7.61 -21.50
C GLY A 28 8.43 -7.61 -20.54
N GLY A 29 7.61 -8.68 -20.55
CA GLY A 29 6.51 -8.84 -19.60
C GLY A 29 6.98 -8.91 -18.14
N TYR A 30 8.04 -9.65 -17.87
CA TYR A 30 8.65 -9.71 -16.54
C TYR A 30 9.18 -8.34 -16.09
N ILE A 31 9.86 -7.60 -16.99
CA ILE A 31 10.35 -6.25 -16.69
C ILE A 31 9.20 -5.29 -16.42
N ALA A 32 8.09 -5.41 -17.15
CA ALA A 32 6.91 -4.55 -16.95
C ALA A 32 6.26 -4.74 -15.57
N LEU A 33 6.35 -5.95 -14.98
CA LEU A 33 5.80 -6.25 -13.65
C LEU A 33 6.70 -5.77 -12.50
N PHE A 34 8.01 -5.93 -12.63
CA PHE A 34 8.92 -5.86 -11.47
C PHE A 34 9.98 -4.77 -11.57
N HIS A 35 10.10 -4.08 -12.71
CA HIS A 35 11.19 -3.14 -12.97
C HIS A 35 10.68 -1.80 -13.51
N ASN A 36 11.63 -0.89 -13.76
CA ASN A 36 11.35 0.46 -14.20
C ASN A 36 11.21 0.59 -15.73
N LEU A 37 10.60 1.68 -16.17
CA LEU A 37 10.39 2.03 -17.58
C LEU A 37 11.66 2.02 -18.42
N ARG A 38 12.82 2.38 -17.85
CA ARG A 38 14.11 2.43 -18.57
C ARG A 38 14.54 1.06 -19.08
N LEU A 39 14.37 0.01 -18.24
CA LEU A 39 14.69 -1.36 -18.64
C LEU A 39 13.70 -1.89 -19.68
N LEU A 40 12.45 -1.47 -19.61
CA LEU A 40 11.44 -1.83 -20.60
C LEU A 40 11.74 -1.22 -21.97
N VAL A 41 12.13 0.07 -22.02
CA VAL A 41 12.57 0.74 -23.24
C VAL A 41 13.80 0.04 -23.82
N LEU A 42 14.78 -0.32 -22.98
CA LEU A 42 15.97 -1.05 -23.44
C LEU A 42 15.60 -2.42 -24.05
N ASN A 43 14.69 -3.17 -23.42
CA ASN A 43 14.23 -4.44 -23.97
C ASN A 43 13.55 -4.26 -25.33
N SER A 44 12.71 -3.22 -25.48
CA SER A 44 12.03 -2.90 -26.73
C SER A 44 13.01 -2.52 -27.85
N LEU A 45 14.06 -1.77 -27.52
CA LEU A 45 15.13 -1.45 -28.47
C LEU A 45 15.89 -2.71 -28.92
N VAL A 46 16.22 -3.60 -27.98
CA VAL A 46 16.87 -4.88 -28.31
C VAL A 46 15.97 -5.73 -29.22
N ALA A 47 14.67 -5.80 -28.91
CA ALA A 47 13.69 -6.53 -29.73
C ALA A 47 13.57 -5.93 -31.15
N MET A 48 13.58 -4.60 -31.28
CA MET A 48 13.54 -3.91 -32.57
C MET A 48 14.77 -4.21 -33.43
N VAL A 49 15.97 -4.16 -32.84
CA VAL A 49 17.22 -4.50 -33.52
C VAL A 49 17.18 -5.97 -33.97
N ALA A 50 16.75 -6.89 -33.11
CA ALA A 50 16.64 -8.30 -33.44
C ALA A 50 15.62 -8.58 -34.56
N ALA A 51 14.48 -7.86 -34.54
CA ALA A 51 13.46 -7.96 -35.60
C ALA A 51 13.99 -7.48 -36.96
N THR A 52 14.72 -6.36 -36.97
CA THR A 52 15.31 -5.79 -38.18
C THR A 52 16.39 -6.71 -38.76
N ASP A 53 17.27 -7.27 -37.90
CA ASP A 53 18.27 -8.23 -38.35
C ASP A 53 17.64 -9.48 -38.95
N SER A 54 16.62 -10.04 -38.29
CA SER A 54 15.87 -11.22 -38.76
C SER A 54 15.17 -10.94 -40.11
N MET A 55 14.58 -9.77 -40.27
CA MET A 55 13.94 -9.32 -41.51
C MET A 55 14.95 -9.24 -42.65
N LEU A 56 16.12 -8.62 -42.43
CA LEU A 56 17.17 -8.46 -43.46
C LEU A 56 17.74 -9.84 -43.88
N ARG A 57 17.97 -10.75 -42.97
CA ARG A 57 18.45 -12.11 -43.28
C ARG A 57 17.45 -12.92 -44.11
N LEU A 58 16.14 -12.82 -43.77
CA LEU A 58 15.07 -13.51 -44.51
C LEU A 58 14.85 -12.88 -45.90
N ALA A 59 14.90 -11.58 -46.02
CA ALA A 59 14.77 -10.88 -47.31
C ALA A 59 15.92 -11.24 -48.28
N GLY A 60 17.15 -11.43 -47.77
CA GLY A 60 18.28 -11.88 -48.55
C GLY A 60 18.17 -13.33 -49.06
N ALA A 61 17.29 -14.16 -48.44
CA ALA A 61 17.02 -15.52 -48.87
C ALA A 61 15.86 -15.68 -49.86
N SER A 62 15.38 -14.60 -50.48
CA SER A 62 14.37 -14.50 -51.56
C SER A 62 12.89 -14.62 -51.16
N ASP A 63 12.52 -14.48 -49.91
CA ASP A 63 11.10 -14.44 -49.49
C ASP A 63 10.78 -13.15 -48.72
N SER A 64 10.29 -12.15 -49.47
CA SER A 64 9.88 -10.87 -48.88
C SER A 64 8.65 -10.97 -47.95
N THR A 65 7.78 -11.91 -48.21
CA THR A 65 6.58 -12.14 -47.39
C THR A 65 6.97 -12.72 -46.04
N ALA A 66 7.86 -13.72 -46.02
CA ALA A 66 8.40 -14.28 -44.78
C ALA A 66 9.19 -13.25 -43.96
N ALA A 67 9.94 -12.37 -44.61
CA ALA A 67 10.68 -11.31 -43.95
C ALA A 67 9.75 -10.30 -43.21
N VAL A 68 8.71 -9.81 -43.88
CA VAL A 68 7.74 -8.90 -43.29
C VAL A 68 6.95 -9.61 -42.15
N THR A 69 6.54 -10.86 -42.37
CA THR A 69 5.84 -11.64 -41.36
C THR A 69 6.68 -11.86 -40.11
N ALA A 70 7.95 -12.20 -40.26
CA ALA A 70 8.88 -12.38 -39.12
C ALA A 70 9.09 -11.09 -38.34
N PHE A 71 9.22 -9.94 -39.03
CA PHE A 71 9.33 -8.65 -38.38
C PHE A 71 8.13 -8.36 -37.47
N TRP A 72 6.92 -8.51 -37.98
CA TRP A 72 5.70 -8.28 -37.19
C TRP A 72 5.51 -9.32 -36.10
N LEU A 73 5.86 -10.58 -36.33
CA LEU A 73 5.77 -11.66 -35.33
C LEU A 73 6.69 -11.40 -34.12
N ILE A 74 7.82 -10.72 -34.35
CA ILE A 74 8.74 -10.33 -33.26
C ILE A 74 8.27 -9.03 -32.62
N CYS A 75 7.96 -7.99 -33.41
CA CYS A 75 7.63 -6.67 -32.90
C CYS A 75 6.31 -6.69 -32.10
N PHE A 76 5.24 -7.26 -32.64
CA PHE A 76 3.92 -7.19 -32.08
C PHE A 76 3.88 -7.70 -30.64
N PRO A 77 4.32 -8.93 -30.28
CA PRO A 77 4.29 -9.40 -28.90
C PRO A 77 5.28 -8.66 -27.99
N ASN A 78 6.41 -8.22 -28.51
CA ASN A 78 7.41 -7.49 -27.71
C ASN A 78 6.96 -6.08 -27.31
N PHE A 79 6.01 -5.48 -28.00
CA PHE A 79 5.41 -4.20 -27.65
C PHE A 79 4.06 -4.38 -26.93
N SER A 80 3.19 -5.26 -27.45
CA SER A 80 1.83 -5.42 -26.91
C SER A 80 1.80 -6.08 -25.53
N VAL A 81 2.57 -7.16 -25.32
CA VAL A 81 2.54 -7.89 -24.04
C VAL A 81 3.01 -7.02 -22.87
N PRO A 82 4.17 -6.34 -22.92
CA PRO A 82 4.59 -5.44 -21.85
C PRO A 82 3.62 -4.28 -21.62
N LEU A 83 3.05 -3.72 -22.69
CA LEU A 83 2.08 -2.62 -22.58
C LEU A 83 0.79 -3.06 -21.90
N ILE A 84 0.26 -4.23 -22.24
CA ILE A 84 -0.94 -4.80 -21.60
C ILE A 84 -0.66 -5.07 -20.13
N ILE A 85 0.46 -5.72 -19.80
CA ILE A 85 0.83 -6.03 -18.42
C ILE A 85 0.99 -4.75 -17.60
N TRP A 86 1.66 -3.75 -18.13
CA TRP A 86 1.82 -2.46 -17.47
C TRP A 86 0.46 -1.77 -17.25
N GLY A 87 -0.41 -1.74 -18.26
CA GLY A 87 -1.74 -1.18 -18.16
C GLY A 87 -2.62 -1.90 -17.13
N MET A 88 -2.56 -3.24 -17.07
CA MET A 88 -3.26 -4.03 -16.07
C MET A 88 -2.71 -3.75 -14.65
N SER A 89 -1.40 -3.66 -14.48
CA SER A 89 -0.79 -3.33 -13.18
C SER A 89 -1.25 -1.96 -12.69
N GLN A 90 -1.28 -0.95 -13.55
CA GLN A 90 -1.79 0.40 -13.23
C GLN A 90 -3.28 0.37 -12.86
N ALA A 91 -4.09 -0.41 -13.59
CA ALA A 91 -5.52 -0.54 -13.29
C ALA A 91 -5.75 -1.19 -11.92
N VAL A 92 -5.03 -2.27 -11.61
CA VAL A 92 -5.10 -2.95 -10.30
C VAL A 92 -4.64 -2.01 -9.18
N GLU A 93 -3.52 -1.30 -9.35
CA GLU A 93 -3.02 -0.35 -8.38
C GLU A 93 -4.01 0.80 -8.13
N SER A 94 -4.62 1.34 -9.19
CA SER A 94 -5.65 2.37 -9.08
C SER A 94 -6.93 1.86 -8.40
N TYR A 95 -7.30 0.59 -8.59
CA TYR A 95 -8.44 -0.04 -7.91
C TYR A 95 -8.16 -0.20 -6.41
N VAL A 96 -6.99 -0.72 -6.05
CA VAL A 96 -6.56 -0.84 -4.64
C VAL A 96 -6.48 0.52 -3.96
N GLN A 97 -5.96 1.54 -4.66
CA GLN A 97 -5.91 2.91 -4.13
C GLN A 97 -7.28 3.57 -3.96
N ARG A 98 -8.30 3.15 -4.73
CA ARG A 98 -9.68 3.65 -4.60
C ARG A 98 -10.48 2.92 -3.52
N ALA A 99 -10.03 1.76 -3.07
CA ALA A 99 -10.64 1.09 -1.94
C ALA A 99 -10.51 1.99 -0.70
N GLN A 100 -11.62 2.30 -0.05
CA GLN A 100 -11.64 3.16 1.15
C GLN A 100 -11.46 2.35 2.44
N GLN A 101 -11.66 1.05 2.38
CA GLN A 101 -11.66 0.16 3.54
C GLN A 101 -10.52 -0.86 3.48
N ASP A 102 -10.01 -1.21 4.64
CA ASP A 102 -9.15 -2.36 4.84
C ASP A 102 -9.96 -3.66 4.63
N PRO A 103 -9.54 -4.55 3.72
CA PRO A 103 -10.33 -5.72 3.36
C PRO A 103 -10.45 -6.76 4.49
N LEU A 104 -9.56 -6.75 5.47
CA LEU A 104 -9.59 -7.68 6.60
C LEU A 104 -10.55 -7.23 7.69
N THR A 105 -10.46 -5.95 8.08
CA THR A 105 -11.17 -5.43 9.25
C THR A 105 -12.44 -4.65 8.90
N GLY A 106 -12.60 -4.25 7.63
CA GLY A 106 -13.67 -3.37 7.17
C GLY A 106 -13.62 -1.95 7.74
N LEU A 107 -12.55 -1.60 8.47
CA LEU A 107 -12.27 -0.22 8.88
C LEU A 107 -11.79 0.60 7.68
N LEU A 108 -11.75 1.92 7.82
CA LEU A 108 -11.10 2.74 6.82
C LEU A 108 -9.61 2.34 6.66
N ASN A 109 -9.06 2.55 5.49
CA ASN A 109 -7.62 2.56 5.32
C ASN A 109 -7.07 3.96 5.68
N ARG A 110 -5.75 4.08 5.81
CA ARG A 110 -5.08 5.33 6.22
C ARG A 110 -5.43 6.54 5.33
N ARG A 111 -5.63 6.32 4.03
CA ARG A 111 -6.00 7.40 3.09
C ARG A 111 -7.42 7.89 3.34
N ALA A 112 -8.39 6.96 3.38
CA ALA A 112 -9.78 7.30 3.62
C ALA A 112 -10.00 7.92 5.02
N PHE A 113 -9.17 7.53 5.99
CA PHE A 113 -9.13 8.16 7.30
C PHE A 113 -8.80 9.65 7.21
N ALA A 114 -7.73 10.02 6.49
CA ALA A 114 -7.36 11.43 6.34
C ALA A 114 -8.46 12.25 5.62
N GLU A 115 -9.08 11.67 4.58
CA GLU A 115 -10.19 12.28 3.86
C GLU A 115 -11.42 12.48 4.79
N ALA A 116 -11.75 11.49 5.61
CA ALA A 116 -12.86 11.55 6.55
C ALA A 116 -12.61 12.56 7.68
N VAL A 117 -11.39 12.62 8.22
CA VAL A 117 -11.01 13.63 9.22
C VAL A 117 -11.11 15.04 8.64
N ALA A 118 -10.60 15.27 7.43
CA ALA A 118 -10.72 16.56 6.76
C ALA A 118 -12.19 16.99 6.58
N ALA A 119 -13.07 16.08 6.20
CA ALA A 119 -14.50 16.33 6.10
C ALA A 119 -15.15 16.65 7.47
N ARG A 120 -14.71 15.97 8.54
CA ARG A 120 -15.18 16.20 9.91
C ARG A 120 -14.76 17.58 10.43
N LEU A 121 -13.57 18.03 10.10
CA LEU A 121 -13.07 19.35 10.51
C LEU A 121 -13.91 20.50 9.96
N VAL A 122 -14.57 20.30 8.83
CA VAL A 122 -15.51 21.30 8.25
C VAL A 122 -16.88 21.27 8.95
N ASN A 123 -17.30 20.10 9.48
CA ASN A 123 -18.63 19.85 10.00
C ASN A 123 -18.56 19.21 11.41
N HIS A 124 -18.10 19.96 12.39
CA HIS A 124 -18.07 19.51 13.79
C HIS A 124 -19.13 20.22 14.65
N PRO A 125 -19.57 19.60 15.78
CA PRO A 125 -20.44 20.27 16.73
C PRO A 125 -19.78 21.53 17.32
N ALA A 126 -20.55 22.60 17.50
CA ALA A 126 -20.03 23.88 18.02
C ALA A 126 -19.39 23.80 19.42
N ALA A 127 -19.78 22.77 20.21
CA ALA A 127 -19.18 22.52 21.52
C ALA A 127 -17.82 21.82 21.46
N HIS A 128 -17.44 21.24 20.31
CA HIS A 128 -16.15 20.58 20.12
C HIS A 128 -15.12 21.62 19.70
N THR A 129 -14.07 21.72 20.46
CA THR A 129 -12.98 22.71 20.24
C THR A 129 -11.66 22.06 19.89
N CYS A 130 -11.53 20.74 20.07
CA CYS A 130 -10.30 20.00 19.82
C CYS A 130 -10.52 18.83 18.84
N LEU A 131 -9.48 18.51 18.06
CA LEU A 131 -9.31 17.23 17.39
C LEU A 131 -8.36 16.37 18.23
N ALA A 132 -8.82 15.19 18.63
CA ALA A 132 -7.99 14.15 19.23
C ALA A 132 -7.60 13.12 18.19
N VAL A 133 -6.35 12.68 18.22
CA VAL A 133 -5.84 11.53 17.44
C VAL A 133 -5.24 10.52 18.41
N MET A 134 -5.57 9.25 18.20
CA MET A 134 -4.99 8.13 18.94
C MET A 134 -4.33 7.15 17.99
N MET A 135 -3.11 6.75 18.32
CA MET A 135 -2.41 5.64 17.69
C MET A 135 -2.49 4.44 18.64
N VAL A 136 -2.98 3.31 18.15
CA VAL A 136 -3.09 2.05 18.87
C VAL A 136 -2.24 1.01 18.16
N ASP A 137 -1.36 0.34 18.90
CA ASP A 137 -0.52 -0.74 18.39
C ASP A 137 -0.63 -1.95 19.31
N LEU A 138 -0.86 -3.14 18.74
CA LEU A 138 -1.02 -4.37 19.50
C LEU A 138 0.33 -4.90 19.97
N ASP A 139 0.47 -5.07 21.30
CA ASP A 139 1.72 -5.54 21.89
C ASP A 139 1.97 -7.01 21.53
N ASN A 140 3.20 -7.32 21.10
CA ASN A 140 3.63 -8.69 20.78
C ASN A 140 2.76 -9.43 19.74
N PHE A 141 2.06 -8.72 18.84
CA PHE A 141 1.21 -9.33 17.82
C PHE A 141 1.95 -10.35 16.94
N LYS A 142 3.23 -10.06 16.61
CA LYS A 142 4.07 -11.00 15.89
C LYS A 142 4.19 -12.35 16.60
N GLN A 143 4.32 -12.38 17.91
CA GLN A 143 4.42 -13.63 18.68
C GLN A 143 3.13 -14.46 18.57
N ILE A 144 1.97 -13.82 18.49
CA ILE A 144 0.68 -14.50 18.26
C ILE A 144 0.68 -15.16 16.87
N ASN A 145 1.11 -14.45 15.83
CA ASN A 145 1.25 -15.01 14.49
C ASN A 145 2.23 -16.18 14.45
N ASP A 146 3.38 -16.05 15.10
CA ASP A 146 4.41 -17.07 15.13
C ASP A 146 3.95 -18.34 15.89
N THR A 147 3.10 -18.17 16.92
CA THR A 147 2.62 -19.28 17.76
C THR A 147 1.36 -19.95 17.23
N HIS A 148 0.40 -19.15 16.71
CA HIS A 148 -0.95 -19.62 16.36
C HIS A 148 -1.28 -19.51 14.87
N GLY A 149 -0.31 -19.00 14.06
CA GLY A 149 -0.45 -18.80 12.62
C GLY A 149 -1.19 -17.51 12.25
N HIS A 150 -0.96 -17.06 11.01
CA HIS A 150 -1.54 -15.80 10.49
C HIS A 150 -3.07 -15.75 10.54
N ALA A 151 -3.76 -16.88 10.33
CA ALA A 151 -5.22 -16.92 10.43
C ALA A 151 -5.75 -16.62 11.83
N ALA A 152 -4.97 -16.87 12.89
CA ALA A 152 -5.32 -16.49 14.25
C ALA A 152 -5.09 -14.98 14.46
N GLY A 153 -4.00 -14.44 13.95
CA GLY A 153 -3.73 -13.01 13.94
C GLY A 153 -4.79 -12.22 13.19
N ASP A 154 -5.24 -12.70 12.04
CA ASP A 154 -6.30 -12.06 11.25
C ASP A 154 -7.62 -11.99 12.03
N ARG A 155 -8.04 -13.09 12.69
CA ARG A 155 -9.22 -13.07 13.56
C ARG A 155 -9.09 -12.10 14.72
N LEU A 156 -7.89 -12.02 15.30
CA LEU A 156 -7.62 -11.07 16.38
C LEU A 156 -7.73 -9.62 15.90
N LEU A 157 -7.18 -9.29 14.74
CA LEU A 157 -7.31 -7.96 14.16
C LEU A 157 -8.77 -7.59 13.89
N GLN A 158 -9.58 -8.52 13.42
CA GLN A 158 -11.03 -8.33 13.25
C GLN A 158 -11.72 -8.07 14.60
N ALA A 159 -11.44 -8.87 15.62
CA ALA A 159 -12.02 -8.70 16.94
C ALA A 159 -11.64 -7.35 17.58
N VAL A 160 -10.37 -6.93 17.44
CA VAL A 160 -9.92 -5.61 17.92
C VAL A 160 -10.61 -4.49 17.14
N ALA A 161 -10.78 -4.63 15.83
CA ALA A 161 -11.49 -3.65 15.03
C ALA A 161 -12.96 -3.47 15.45
N GLU A 162 -13.66 -4.57 15.78
CA GLU A 162 -15.02 -4.54 16.34
C GLU A 162 -15.03 -3.85 17.71
N LEU A 163 -14.10 -4.22 18.59
CA LEU A 163 -13.97 -3.61 19.91
C LEU A 163 -13.72 -2.09 19.80
N LEU A 164 -12.85 -1.67 18.91
CA LEU A 164 -12.59 -0.24 18.68
C LEU A 164 -13.84 0.51 18.20
N ARG A 165 -14.67 -0.11 17.34
CA ARG A 165 -15.96 0.48 16.92
C ARG A 165 -16.93 0.61 18.09
N ASP A 166 -17.06 -0.45 18.89
CA ASP A 166 -18.05 -0.53 19.97
C ASP A 166 -17.72 0.40 21.14
N GLN A 167 -16.42 0.59 21.42
CA GLN A 167 -15.96 1.40 22.55
C GLN A 167 -15.68 2.86 22.19
N SER A 168 -15.68 3.20 20.90
CA SER A 168 -15.43 4.58 20.43
C SER A 168 -16.76 5.36 20.33
N PRO A 169 -16.70 6.70 20.46
CA PRO A 169 -17.86 7.53 20.19
C PRO A 169 -18.40 7.29 18.76
N PRO A 170 -19.72 7.40 18.55
CA PRO A 170 -20.33 7.14 17.23
C PRO A 170 -19.75 7.98 16.09
N GLU A 171 -19.25 9.16 16.41
CA GLU A 171 -18.62 10.11 15.47
C GLU A 171 -17.11 9.86 15.26
N ALA A 172 -16.52 8.93 15.98
CA ALA A 172 -15.10 8.61 15.82
C ALA A 172 -14.80 8.03 14.43
N ILE A 173 -13.74 8.49 13.85
CA ILE A 173 -13.21 7.99 12.58
C ILE A 173 -12.12 7.00 12.93
N ILE A 174 -12.23 5.77 12.44
CA ILE A 174 -11.33 4.67 12.82
C ILE A 174 -10.76 4.05 11.55
N CYS A 175 -9.46 3.83 11.51
CA CYS A 175 -8.82 3.11 10.43
C CYS A 175 -7.80 2.08 10.93
N ARG A 176 -7.50 1.12 10.06
CA ARG A 176 -6.31 0.30 10.18
C ARG A 176 -5.19 0.99 9.39
N ALA A 177 -4.16 1.46 10.11
CA ALA A 177 -3.08 2.25 9.53
C ALA A 177 -1.94 1.39 8.97
N GLY A 178 -1.75 0.19 9.53
CA GLY A 178 -0.70 -0.74 9.18
C GLY A 178 -1.03 -2.16 9.60
N GLY A 179 -0.05 -3.03 9.69
CA GLY A 179 -0.19 -4.44 10.04
C GLY A 179 -1.01 -4.67 11.32
N GLU A 180 -0.54 -4.15 12.44
CA GLU A 180 -1.13 -4.26 13.78
C GLU A 180 -1.47 -2.89 14.39
N GLU A 181 -1.44 -1.84 13.55
CA GLU A 181 -1.64 -0.45 13.95
C GLU A 181 -3.02 0.07 13.55
N PHE A 182 -3.67 0.77 14.47
CA PHE A 182 -4.94 1.45 14.23
C PHE A 182 -4.83 2.92 14.58
N LEU A 183 -5.58 3.75 13.85
CA LEU A 183 -5.74 5.18 14.16
C LEU A 183 -7.21 5.47 14.46
N LEU A 184 -7.41 6.31 15.45
CA LEU A 184 -8.71 6.88 15.76
C LEU A 184 -8.59 8.41 15.75
N ALA A 185 -9.61 9.09 15.26
CA ALA A 185 -9.74 10.53 15.38
C ALA A 185 -11.16 10.89 15.80
N ALA A 186 -11.29 11.82 16.72
CA ALA A 186 -12.57 12.33 17.15
C ALA A 186 -12.45 13.83 17.47
N THR A 187 -13.48 14.61 17.10
CA THR A 187 -13.62 15.97 17.63
C THR A 187 -14.24 15.88 19.02
N CYS A 188 -13.71 16.62 19.98
CA CYS A 188 -14.11 16.53 21.39
C CYS A 188 -13.92 17.85 22.14
N THR A 189 -14.32 17.88 23.41
CA THR A 189 -13.87 18.88 24.36
C THR A 189 -12.45 18.56 24.85
N PRO A 190 -11.66 19.54 25.34
CA PRO A 190 -10.28 19.29 25.80
C PRO A 190 -10.16 18.14 26.82
N ASP A 191 -11.12 18.02 27.72
CA ASP A 191 -11.15 16.96 28.75
C ASP A 191 -11.52 15.58 28.19
N GLY A 192 -12.13 15.52 26.99
CA GLY A 192 -12.60 14.27 26.37
C GLY A 192 -11.49 13.39 25.80
N VAL A 193 -10.35 13.99 25.42
CA VAL A 193 -9.24 13.27 24.79
C VAL A 193 -8.60 12.26 25.74
N ALA A 194 -8.25 12.71 26.93
CA ALA A 194 -7.60 11.88 27.94
C ALA A 194 -8.52 10.77 28.49
N ALA A 195 -9.85 10.95 28.35
CA ALA A 195 -10.83 10.00 28.86
C ALA A 195 -11.04 8.77 27.98
N LEU A 196 -10.69 8.82 26.68
CA LEU A 196 -10.97 7.74 25.71
C LEU A 196 -9.91 6.63 25.72
N ALA A 197 -8.65 6.95 25.88
CA ALA A 197 -7.58 5.98 25.71
C ALA A 197 -7.47 4.92 26.83
N PRO A 198 -7.61 5.23 28.14
CA PRO A 198 -7.53 4.23 29.21
C PRO A 198 -8.65 3.16 29.17
N PRO A 199 -9.93 3.49 28.91
CA PRO A 199 -10.97 2.48 28.73
C PRO A 199 -10.68 1.53 27.55
N LEU A 200 -10.26 2.08 26.41
CA LEU A 200 -9.90 1.29 25.23
C LEU A 200 -8.75 0.32 25.52
N CYS A 201 -7.69 0.78 26.15
CA CYS A 201 -6.54 -0.04 26.53
C CYS A 201 -7.00 -1.21 27.45
N ARG A 202 -7.86 -0.93 28.42
CA ARG A 202 -8.42 -1.94 29.33
C ARG A 202 -9.30 -2.95 28.60
N SER A 203 -10.20 -2.49 27.73
CA SER A 203 -11.09 -3.37 26.97
C SER A 203 -10.33 -4.30 26.04
N ILE A 204 -9.22 -3.84 25.44
CA ILE A 204 -8.34 -4.70 24.65
C ILE A 204 -7.67 -5.75 25.55
N ALA A 205 -7.16 -5.36 26.72
CA ALA A 205 -6.50 -6.27 27.66
C ALA A 205 -7.46 -7.31 28.28
N GLU A 206 -8.74 -7.00 28.38
CA GLU A 206 -9.80 -7.91 28.86
C GLU A 206 -10.26 -8.91 27.78
N HIS A 207 -9.78 -8.75 26.52
CA HIS A 207 -10.14 -9.66 25.44
C HIS A 207 -9.59 -11.08 25.72
N PRO A 208 -10.36 -12.16 25.45
CA PRO A 208 -9.96 -13.54 25.75
C PRO A 208 -8.66 -14.02 25.14
N SER A 209 -8.15 -13.35 24.12
CA SER A 209 -6.85 -13.65 23.50
C SER A 209 -5.65 -13.33 24.37
N GLY A 210 -5.81 -12.52 25.42
CA GLY A 210 -4.73 -12.02 26.25
C GLY A 210 -3.85 -10.96 25.56
N ILE A 211 -4.27 -10.43 24.40
CA ILE A 211 -3.56 -9.35 23.74
C ILE A 211 -3.66 -8.06 24.54
N THR A 212 -2.60 -7.27 24.51
CA THR A 212 -2.61 -5.90 25.05
C THR A 212 -2.29 -4.90 23.93
N ALA A 213 -2.47 -3.63 24.23
CA ALA A 213 -2.13 -2.56 23.29
C ALA A 213 -1.40 -1.41 23.98
N SER A 214 -0.50 -0.80 23.23
CA SER A 214 0.10 0.48 23.57
C SER A 214 -0.64 1.58 22.83
N ILE A 215 -1.13 2.58 23.54
CA ILE A 215 -1.93 3.67 22.97
C ILE A 215 -1.18 5.00 23.19
N GLY A 216 -1.05 5.77 22.12
CA GLY A 216 -0.57 7.15 22.19
C GLY A 216 -1.67 8.12 21.79
N THR A 217 -1.81 9.22 22.51
CA THR A 217 -2.77 10.28 22.20
C THR A 217 -2.07 11.60 21.92
N ALA A 218 -2.67 12.40 21.05
CA ALA A 218 -2.30 13.79 20.80
C ALA A 218 -3.56 14.59 20.46
N SER A 219 -3.58 15.87 20.80
CA SER A 219 -4.69 16.73 20.48
C SER A 219 -4.23 18.13 20.04
N ALA A 220 -5.08 18.80 19.28
CA ALA A 220 -4.90 20.21 18.94
C ALA A 220 -6.24 20.92 18.88
N ASP A 221 -6.21 22.24 19.17
CA ASP A 221 -7.38 23.09 18.98
C ASP A 221 -7.80 23.15 17.52
N LEU A 222 -9.11 22.99 17.26
CA LEU A 222 -9.67 23.06 15.91
C LEU A 222 -9.36 24.40 15.23
N GLY A 223 -9.32 25.50 15.99
CA GLY A 223 -8.96 26.82 15.48
C GLY A 223 -7.49 26.98 15.05
N SER A 224 -6.61 26.09 15.52
CA SER A 224 -5.19 26.08 15.15
C SER A 224 -4.88 25.15 13.99
N LEU A 225 -5.77 24.21 13.66
CA LEU A 225 -5.56 23.24 12.60
C LEU A 225 -5.58 23.90 11.23
N GLY A 226 -4.48 23.75 10.47
CA GLY A 226 -4.37 24.30 9.12
C GLY A 226 -4.23 25.81 9.03
N ALA A 227 -4.00 26.53 10.14
CA ALA A 227 -3.83 27.98 10.13
C ALA A 227 -2.57 28.39 9.36
N PRO A 228 -2.64 29.41 8.47
CA PRO A 228 -1.46 29.93 7.81
C PRO A 228 -0.50 30.52 8.85
N GLY A 229 0.68 29.96 8.98
CA GLY A 229 1.72 30.47 9.88
C GLY A 229 2.14 29.56 11.04
N GLY A 230 1.73 28.27 11.07
CA GLY A 230 2.25 27.30 12.04
C GLY A 230 1.19 26.57 12.87
N GLY A 231 -0.01 26.41 12.33
CA GLY A 231 -1.03 25.52 12.93
C GLY A 231 -0.64 24.05 12.78
N ALA A 232 -1.05 23.22 13.76
CA ALA A 232 -0.84 21.78 13.69
C ALA A 232 -1.55 21.18 12.47
N SER A 233 -0.90 20.24 11.79
CA SER A 233 -1.50 19.42 10.72
C SER A 233 -1.95 18.08 11.27
N LEU A 234 -2.83 17.38 10.54
CA LEU A 234 -3.21 16.02 10.89
C LEU A 234 -1.99 15.08 10.96
N ASP A 235 -1.03 15.23 10.03
CA ASP A 235 0.18 14.40 10.00
C ASP A 235 1.07 14.67 11.22
N GLU A 236 1.15 15.89 11.70
CA GLU A 236 1.89 16.24 12.93
C GLU A 236 1.23 15.66 14.17
N LEU A 237 -0.11 15.67 14.23
CA LEU A 237 -0.87 15.01 15.31
C LEU A 237 -0.69 13.50 15.30
N ILE A 238 -0.73 12.86 14.13
CA ILE A 238 -0.46 11.43 13.98
C ILE A 238 0.97 11.13 14.45
N ALA A 239 1.96 11.93 14.05
CA ALA A 239 3.34 11.75 14.48
C ALA A 239 3.53 11.98 15.99
N ALA A 240 2.76 12.88 16.60
CA ALA A 240 2.77 13.11 18.05
C ALA A 240 2.16 11.91 18.79
N ALA A 241 1.00 11.40 18.34
CA ALA A 241 0.37 10.21 18.88
C ALA A 241 1.28 8.97 18.74
N ASP A 242 1.98 8.83 17.61
CA ASP A 242 2.96 7.74 17.40
C ASP A 242 4.11 7.81 18.42
N ARG A 243 4.67 8.99 18.67
CA ARG A 243 5.71 9.16 19.70
C ARG A 243 5.20 8.79 21.10
N ALA A 244 3.97 9.17 21.43
CA ALA A 244 3.36 8.81 22.72
C ALA A 244 3.12 7.29 22.82
N MET A 245 2.63 6.65 21.77
CA MET A 245 2.46 5.19 21.67
C MET A 245 3.79 4.47 21.85
N TYR A 246 4.84 4.94 21.19
CA TYR A 246 6.19 4.37 21.36
C TYR A 246 6.71 4.53 22.79
N ALA A 247 6.38 5.66 23.47
CA ALA A 247 6.70 5.84 24.89
C ALA A 247 5.94 4.83 25.78
N ALA A 248 4.66 4.54 25.46
CA ALA A 248 3.89 3.49 26.14
C ALA A 248 4.54 2.10 25.97
N LYS A 249 4.94 1.74 24.76
CA LYS A 249 5.68 0.48 24.49
C LYS A 249 6.97 0.37 25.30
N ARG A 250 7.78 1.43 25.35
CA ARG A 250 9.03 1.43 26.12
C ARG A 250 8.85 1.31 27.63
N ARG A 251 7.71 1.68 28.16
CA ARG A 251 7.33 1.56 29.58
C ARG A 251 6.75 0.18 29.93
N GLY A 252 6.75 -0.78 29.00
CA GLY A 252 6.31 -2.15 29.21
C GLY A 252 5.01 -2.52 28.49
N GLY A 253 4.44 -1.64 27.66
CA GLY A 253 3.19 -1.87 26.93
C GLY A 253 1.96 -1.82 27.82
N ASN A 254 0.79 -2.23 27.28
CA ASN A 254 -0.50 -2.28 27.96
C ASN A 254 -0.87 -1.00 28.71
N GLN A 255 -0.65 0.14 28.09
CA GLN A 255 -0.93 1.44 28.67
C GLN A 255 -1.16 2.52 27.63
N ALA A 256 -1.77 3.61 28.06
CA ALA A 256 -1.93 4.81 27.28
C ALA A 256 -0.95 5.90 27.75
N CYS A 257 -0.34 6.62 26.79
CA CYS A 257 0.47 7.80 27.03
C CYS A 257 -0.09 8.99 26.22
N ASP A 258 -0.02 10.16 26.78
CA ASP A 258 -0.41 11.39 26.11
C ASP A 258 0.85 12.15 25.70
N PHE A 259 0.78 12.78 24.51
CA PHE A 259 1.74 13.75 24.05
C PHE A 259 1.24 15.12 24.47
N GLY A 260 1.60 15.51 25.68
CA GLY A 260 1.20 16.79 26.28
C GLY A 260 1.63 18.02 25.50
#